data_77008db7b803df09f2168570a933dcae
#
_entry.id   77008db7b803df09f2168570a933dcae
#
_cell.length_a   1.000
_cell.length_b   1.000
_cell.length_c   1.000
_cell.angle_alpha   90.00
_cell.angle_beta   90.00
_cell.angle_gamma   90.00
#
_symmetry.space_group_name_H-M   'P 1'
#
loop_
_entity.id
_entity.type
_entity.pdbx_description
1 polymer ?
#
loop_
_entity_poly.entity_id
_entity_poly.type
_entity_poly.pdbx_seq_one_letter_code
_entity_poly.pdbx_strand_id
1 'polypeptide(L)'
;MKTGRIKLVGLAMILGLIMPALIVANVLAAEVMVQQVPVERVRVVQEVVKTADNIAVLFDASGSMQAMYKDTNRKKITLAEEIFKERAARVPDLDWNTGLYLYTPWKVFYEMQPFNKEKFAAAIDAMDSYQPSLSYENQPSPLGEAIMNLDPILAKLPGKTVVFVFTDGQYTLGPSKVKPVEAAKELASKYNVNFYVISSAQSPKGEKLVNDIASVNTGSRVVTFDAMLERPEYTTGAIYMVIDKAIVERELVSKVVGVQLDNILFAFNKATINPEYDDKLDALAKFLEENPQAYVVIEGFTDSTGDPKYNLELSRRRAVAVEDYLAQRYTVLAAQPLTPNIAEERFVTIWHGKALPVASNDTREGRRLNRRVRITIRGI
;
A
#
# COMPACT_ATOMS: atom_id res chain seq x y z
N MET A 1 -10.81 7.83 -14.45
CA MET A 1 -9.35 7.72 -14.32
C MET A 1 -8.80 9.03 -13.76
N LYS A 2 -8.47 9.11 -12.48
CA LYS A 2 -7.70 10.21 -11.90
C LYS A 2 -6.38 9.61 -11.46
N THR A 3 -5.34 9.90 -12.20
CA THR A 3 -3.96 9.58 -11.88
C THR A 3 -3.58 10.22 -10.56
N GLY A 4 -3.41 9.41 -9.52
CA GLY A 4 -2.85 9.85 -8.25
C GLY A 4 -1.43 10.35 -8.46
N ARG A 5 -1.18 11.61 -8.13
CA ARG A 5 0.16 12.19 -8.10
C ARG A 5 0.98 11.45 -7.04
N ILE A 6 1.93 10.65 -7.48
CA ILE A 6 2.98 10.09 -6.64
C ILE A 6 3.78 11.28 -6.08
N LYS A 7 3.74 11.50 -4.78
CA LYS A 7 4.68 12.43 -4.13
C LYS A 7 6.07 11.78 -4.14
N LEU A 8 6.91 12.23 -5.06
CA LEU A 8 8.34 11.90 -5.15
C LEU A 8 9.11 12.60 -4.01
N VAL A 9 8.92 12.18 -2.77
CA VAL A 9 9.68 12.72 -1.62
C VAL A 9 10.90 11.87 -1.29
N GLY A 10 10.96 10.61 -1.78
CA GLY A 10 12.04 9.68 -1.44
C GLY A 10 13.30 9.75 -2.33
N LEU A 11 13.21 10.28 -3.54
CA LEU A 11 14.34 10.27 -4.48
C LEU A 11 15.36 11.39 -4.22
N ALA A 12 14.92 12.52 -3.66
CA ALA A 12 15.80 13.67 -3.40
C ALA A 12 16.76 13.44 -2.22
N MET A 13 16.41 12.62 -1.21
CA MET A 13 17.31 12.31 -0.09
C MET A 13 18.43 11.34 -0.47
N ILE A 14 18.21 10.42 -1.40
CA ILE A 14 19.24 9.44 -1.82
C ILE A 14 20.29 10.10 -2.71
N LEU A 15 19.89 11.00 -3.61
CA LEU A 15 20.84 11.78 -4.42
C LEU A 15 21.66 12.77 -3.57
N GLY A 16 21.10 13.34 -2.52
CA GLY A 16 21.79 14.28 -1.63
C GLY A 16 22.92 13.66 -0.81
N LEU A 17 22.85 12.36 -0.50
CA LEU A 17 23.88 11.62 0.27
C LEU A 17 24.98 11.02 -0.62
N ILE A 18 24.73 10.79 -1.90
CA ILE A 18 25.72 10.20 -2.82
C ILE A 18 26.60 11.28 -3.45
N MET A 19 26.06 12.49 -3.71
CA MET A 19 26.79 13.59 -4.33
C MET A 19 28.06 14.03 -3.59
N PRO A 20 28.05 14.24 -2.27
CA PRO A 20 29.28 14.61 -1.54
C PRO A 20 30.38 13.55 -1.63
N ALA A 21 30.00 12.27 -1.54
CA ALA A 21 30.95 11.16 -1.61
C ALA A 21 31.59 11.02 -3.00
N LEU A 22 30.82 11.23 -4.08
CA LEU A 22 31.34 11.23 -5.44
C LEU A 22 32.28 12.41 -5.74
N ILE A 23 32.01 13.60 -5.18
CA ILE A 23 32.88 14.76 -5.30
C ILE A 23 34.22 14.47 -4.61
N VAL A 24 34.20 13.93 -3.39
CA VAL A 24 35.41 13.55 -2.65
C VAL A 24 36.24 12.50 -3.40
N ALA A 25 35.58 11.47 -3.94
CA ALA A 25 36.24 10.42 -4.70
C ALA A 25 36.98 10.99 -5.94
N ASN A 26 36.39 11.91 -6.65
CA ASN A 26 36.99 12.52 -7.84
C ASN A 26 38.19 13.45 -7.50
N VAL A 27 38.12 14.18 -6.38
CA VAL A 27 39.19 15.11 -5.97
C VAL A 27 40.38 14.36 -5.36
N LEU A 28 40.12 13.24 -4.65
CA LEU A 28 41.13 12.51 -3.88
C LEU A 28 41.63 11.22 -4.55
N ALA A 29 41.23 10.94 -5.80
CA ALA A 29 41.49 9.66 -6.46
C ALA A 29 41.13 8.48 -5.55
N ALA A 30 39.85 8.35 -5.22
CA ALA A 30 39.37 7.46 -4.18
C ALA A 30 38.23 6.56 -4.68
N GLU A 31 38.05 5.42 -4.05
CA GLU A 31 36.95 4.49 -4.30
C GLU A 31 35.80 4.72 -3.32
N VAL A 32 34.58 4.90 -3.84
CA VAL A 32 33.38 4.99 -3.02
C VAL A 32 32.97 3.58 -2.58
N MET A 33 32.95 3.37 -1.28
CA MET A 33 32.51 2.11 -0.67
C MET A 33 30.98 2.15 -0.51
N VAL A 34 30.29 1.27 -1.18
CA VAL A 34 28.83 1.15 -1.11
C VAL A 34 28.43 -0.20 -0.51
N GLN A 35 27.38 -0.19 0.28
CA GLN A 35 26.74 -1.37 0.81
C GLN A 35 25.30 -1.40 0.34
N GLN A 36 24.83 -2.56 -0.12
CA GLN A 36 23.42 -2.79 -0.40
C GLN A 36 22.70 -3.04 0.94
N VAL A 37 21.78 -2.17 1.28
CA VAL A 37 20.96 -2.30 2.49
C VAL A 37 19.50 -2.46 2.10
N PRO A 38 18.77 -3.43 2.67
CA PRO A 38 17.35 -3.56 2.43
C PRO A 38 16.62 -2.40 3.11
N VAL A 39 15.77 -1.73 2.36
CA VAL A 39 14.84 -0.72 2.86
C VAL A 39 13.43 -1.21 2.61
N GLU A 40 12.61 -1.24 3.65
CA GLU A 40 11.20 -1.56 3.54
C GLU A 40 10.42 -0.28 3.29
N ARG A 41 9.62 -0.30 2.21
CA ARG A 41 8.66 0.76 1.91
C ARG A 41 7.26 0.22 2.07
N VAL A 42 6.48 0.84 2.91
CA VAL A 42 5.06 0.53 3.05
C VAL A 42 4.28 1.40 2.08
N ARG A 43 3.59 0.75 1.15
CA ARG A 43 2.66 1.40 0.23
C ARG A 43 1.25 0.95 0.58
N VAL A 44 0.36 1.90 0.81
CA VAL A 44 -1.06 1.62 0.99
C VAL A 44 -1.72 1.63 -0.39
N VAL A 45 -2.38 0.54 -0.74
CA VAL A 45 -3.22 0.41 -1.94
C VAL A 45 -4.65 0.14 -1.53
N GLN A 46 -5.58 0.69 -2.28
CA GLN A 46 -7.00 0.39 -2.10
C GLN A 46 -7.35 -0.88 -2.87
N GLU A 47 -7.95 -1.84 -2.18
CA GLU A 47 -8.43 -3.08 -2.75
C GLU A 47 -9.95 -3.15 -2.59
N VAL A 48 -10.65 -3.50 -3.68
CA VAL A 48 -12.09 -3.73 -3.64
C VAL A 48 -12.31 -5.22 -3.36
N VAL A 49 -12.97 -5.53 -2.25
CA VAL A 49 -13.25 -6.90 -1.84
C VAL A 49 -14.74 -7.17 -1.79
N LYS A 50 -15.16 -8.34 -2.24
CA LYS A 50 -16.55 -8.79 -2.13
C LYS A 50 -16.95 -9.03 -0.69
N THR A 51 -18.17 -8.64 -0.33
CA THR A 51 -18.82 -8.98 0.94
C THR A 51 -20.04 -9.91 0.73
N ALA A 52 -20.37 -10.18 -0.51
CA ALA A 52 -21.37 -11.17 -0.93
C ALA A 52 -20.90 -11.86 -2.22
N ASP A 53 -21.41 -13.06 -2.48
CA ASP A 53 -21.12 -13.85 -3.67
C ASP A 53 -22.24 -13.74 -4.69
N ASN A 54 -23.48 -13.54 -4.22
CA ASN A 54 -24.67 -13.49 -5.05
C ASN A 54 -25.53 -12.27 -4.70
N ILE A 55 -26.18 -11.71 -5.72
CA ILE A 55 -27.04 -10.55 -5.63
C ILE A 55 -28.39 -10.89 -6.28
N ALA A 56 -29.47 -10.84 -5.52
CA ALA A 56 -30.82 -10.94 -6.05
C ALA A 56 -31.54 -9.59 -5.86
N VAL A 57 -32.25 -9.14 -6.87
CA VAL A 57 -33.05 -7.90 -6.81
C VAL A 57 -34.51 -8.27 -6.99
N LEU A 58 -35.32 -7.98 -5.97
CA LEU A 58 -36.80 -8.05 -6.03
C LEU A 58 -37.35 -6.63 -6.16
N PHE A 59 -38.06 -6.35 -7.24
CA PHE A 59 -38.55 -5.03 -7.56
C PHE A 59 -40.08 -4.98 -7.51
N ASP A 60 -40.62 -4.03 -6.73
CA ASP A 60 -42.06 -3.80 -6.59
C ASP A 60 -42.57 -2.84 -7.66
N ALA A 61 -43.52 -3.29 -8.51
CA ALA A 61 -44.22 -2.44 -9.42
C ALA A 61 -45.73 -2.44 -9.15
N SER A 62 -46.15 -2.66 -7.90
CA SER A 62 -47.57 -2.65 -7.49
C SER A 62 -48.21 -1.26 -7.59
N GLY A 63 -49.51 -1.23 -7.48
CA GLY A 63 -50.29 0.02 -7.54
C GLY A 63 -49.91 1.05 -6.49
N SER A 64 -49.49 0.62 -5.29
CA SER A 64 -49.03 1.52 -4.23
C SER A 64 -47.73 2.23 -4.55
N MET A 65 -46.90 1.66 -5.42
CA MET A 65 -45.65 2.29 -5.90
C MET A 65 -45.92 3.41 -6.92
N GLN A 66 -47.15 3.52 -7.47
CA GLN A 66 -47.56 4.64 -8.31
C GLN A 66 -47.86 5.92 -7.52
N ALA A 67 -48.00 5.83 -6.20
CA ALA A 67 -48.21 7.00 -5.36
C ALA A 67 -46.96 7.92 -5.32
N MET A 68 -47.21 9.21 -5.06
CA MET A 68 -46.15 10.19 -4.89
C MET A 68 -45.29 9.89 -3.63
N TYR A 69 -44.01 10.10 -3.74
CA TYR A 69 -43.12 9.97 -2.62
C TYR A 69 -42.93 11.31 -1.92
N LYS A 70 -43.50 11.42 -0.72
CA LYS A 70 -43.43 12.66 0.10
C LYS A 70 -43.80 13.89 -0.77
N ASP A 71 -43.10 14.99 -0.55
CA ASP A 71 -43.30 16.26 -1.26
C ASP A 71 -42.44 16.39 -2.53
N THR A 72 -41.92 15.28 -3.07
CA THR A 72 -40.99 15.29 -4.21
C THR A 72 -41.62 15.51 -5.56
N ASN A 73 -42.96 15.47 -5.67
CA ASN A 73 -43.72 15.44 -6.93
C ASN A 73 -43.28 14.33 -7.90
N ARG A 74 -42.71 13.22 -7.34
CA ARG A 74 -42.22 12.05 -8.09
C ARG A 74 -42.85 10.77 -7.54
N LYS A 75 -43.19 9.84 -8.44
CA LYS A 75 -43.73 8.56 -8.04
C LYS A 75 -42.67 7.70 -7.36
N LYS A 76 -43.04 6.88 -6.38
CA LYS A 76 -42.13 5.94 -5.70
C LYS A 76 -41.43 5.00 -6.69
N ILE A 77 -42.18 4.48 -7.70
CA ILE A 77 -41.62 3.59 -8.72
C ILE A 77 -40.54 4.31 -9.54
N THR A 78 -40.77 5.53 -9.99
CA THR A 78 -39.78 6.31 -10.75
C THR A 78 -38.49 6.55 -9.94
N LEU A 79 -38.64 6.88 -8.66
CA LEU A 79 -37.48 7.04 -7.76
C LEU A 79 -36.75 5.72 -7.55
N ALA A 80 -37.48 4.61 -7.40
CA ALA A 80 -36.87 3.28 -7.23
C ALA A 80 -36.03 2.89 -8.46
N GLU A 81 -36.59 3.13 -9.68
CA GLU A 81 -35.91 2.88 -10.96
C GLU A 81 -34.62 3.70 -11.08
N GLU A 82 -34.67 4.98 -10.78
CA GLU A 82 -33.49 5.86 -10.83
C GLU A 82 -32.43 5.44 -9.83
N ILE A 83 -32.82 5.19 -8.57
CA ILE A 83 -31.90 4.68 -7.54
C ILE A 83 -31.26 3.38 -8.03
N PHE A 84 -32.04 2.47 -8.56
CA PHE A 84 -31.56 1.18 -9.01
C PHE A 84 -30.58 1.31 -10.19
N LYS A 85 -30.96 2.07 -11.25
CA LYS A 85 -30.11 2.32 -12.42
C LYS A 85 -28.76 2.96 -12.02
N GLU A 86 -28.81 4.00 -11.18
CA GLU A 86 -27.60 4.67 -10.72
C GLU A 86 -26.68 3.73 -9.96
N ARG A 87 -27.23 2.88 -9.08
CA ARG A 87 -26.44 1.93 -8.31
C ARG A 87 -25.87 0.82 -9.18
N ALA A 88 -26.68 0.22 -10.05
CA ALA A 88 -26.23 -0.82 -10.96
C ALA A 88 -25.08 -0.35 -11.86
N ALA A 89 -25.11 0.90 -12.33
CA ALA A 89 -24.04 1.47 -13.15
C ALA A 89 -22.69 1.62 -12.41
N ARG A 90 -22.73 1.75 -11.07
CA ARG A 90 -21.53 1.96 -10.22
C ARG A 90 -20.96 0.66 -9.63
N VAL A 91 -21.66 -0.46 -9.76
CA VAL A 91 -21.19 -1.76 -9.28
C VAL A 91 -19.87 -2.10 -10.00
N PRO A 92 -18.76 -2.36 -9.28
CA PRO A 92 -17.52 -2.80 -9.90
C PRO A 92 -17.72 -4.16 -10.57
N ASP A 93 -16.95 -4.42 -11.61
CA ASP A 93 -16.98 -5.72 -12.30
C ASP A 93 -16.19 -6.73 -11.46
N LEU A 94 -16.90 -7.40 -10.55
CA LEU A 94 -16.40 -8.47 -9.72
C LEU A 94 -17.17 -9.76 -10.05
N ASP A 95 -16.64 -10.87 -9.58
CA ASP A 95 -17.16 -12.19 -9.88
C ASP A 95 -18.40 -12.52 -9.02
N TRP A 96 -19.55 -11.94 -9.33
CA TRP A 96 -20.85 -12.20 -8.69
C TRP A 96 -21.80 -13.01 -9.57
N ASN A 97 -22.70 -13.77 -8.95
CA ASN A 97 -23.96 -14.15 -9.59
C ASN A 97 -25.03 -13.08 -9.30
N THR A 98 -25.80 -12.71 -10.29
CA THR A 98 -26.82 -11.67 -10.17
C THR A 98 -28.14 -12.13 -10.75
N GLY A 99 -29.26 -11.75 -10.14
CA GLY A 99 -30.60 -11.99 -10.65
C GLY A 99 -31.49 -10.74 -10.50
N LEU A 100 -32.38 -10.48 -11.46
CA LEU A 100 -33.32 -9.36 -11.44
C LEU A 100 -34.76 -9.87 -11.66
N TYR A 101 -35.59 -9.64 -10.68
CA TYR A 101 -36.98 -10.14 -10.62
C TYR A 101 -37.94 -9.01 -10.30
N LEU A 102 -38.98 -8.91 -11.13
CA LEU A 102 -40.17 -8.15 -10.81
C LEU A 102 -41.13 -9.10 -10.09
N TYR A 103 -41.82 -8.69 -9.06
CA TYR A 103 -42.73 -9.57 -8.35
C TYR A 103 -44.23 -9.20 -8.45
N THR A 104 -44.54 -8.20 -9.29
CA THR A 104 -45.88 -7.65 -9.45
C THR A 104 -46.26 -7.48 -10.92
N PRO A 105 -46.56 -8.53 -11.68
CA PRO A 105 -46.51 -9.96 -11.40
C PRO A 105 -45.07 -10.53 -11.40
N TRP A 106 -44.89 -11.77 -10.91
CA TRP A 106 -43.59 -12.40 -10.99
C TRP A 106 -43.07 -12.53 -12.42
N LYS A 107 -41.93 -11.94 -12.67
CA LYS A 107 -41.28 -11.98 -13.97
C LYS A 107 -39.75 -11.88 -13.79
N VAL A 108 -39.03 -12.73 -14.52
CA VAL A 108 -37.56 -12.74 -14.52
C VAL A 108 -37.06 -11.87 -15.66
N PHE A 109 -36.27 -10.87 -15.38
CA PHE A 109 -35.61 -10.03 -16.37
C PHE A 109 -34.16 -10.41 -16.57
N TYR A 110 -33.49 -10.92 -15.49
CA TYR A 110 -32.16 -11.48 -15.55
C TYR A 110 -32.12 -12.71 -14.65
N GLU A 111 -31.91 -13.85 -15.27
CA GLU A 111 -31.77 -15.12 -14.55
C GLU A 111 -30.54 -15.05 -13.63
N MET A 112 -30.57 -15.77 -12.48
CA MET A 112 -29.42 -15.86 -11.58
C MET A 112 -28.26 -16.55 -12.31
N GLN A 113 -27.24 -15.76 -12.68
CA GLN A 113 -26.10 -16.17 -13.47
C GLN A 113 -24.91 -15.22 -13.19
N PRO A 114 -23.67 -15.54 -13.64
CA PRO A 114 -22.54 -14.64 -13.54
C PRO A 114 -22.85 -13.25 -14.10
N PHE A 115 -22.48 -12.23 -13.33
CA PHE A 115 -22.76 -10.83 -13.67
C PHE A 115 -22.11 -10.44 -14.99
N ASN A 116 -22.92 -9.91 -15.88
CA ASN A 116 -22.44 -9.26 -17.10
C ASN A 116 -23.09 -7.86 -17.16
N LYS A 117 -22.28 -6.84 -17.07
CA LYS A 117 -22.73 -5.45 -16.94
C LYS A 117 -23.64 -4.99 -18.09
N GLU A 118 -23.31 -5.35 -19.32
CA GLU A 118 -24.08 -4.95 -20.50
C GLU A 118 -25.43 -5.65 -20.55
N LYS A 119 -25.46 -6.97 -20.34
CA LYS A 119 -26.70 -7.75 -20.30
C LYS A 119 -27.58 -7.36 -19.12
N PHE A 120 -26.98 -7.04 -17.97
CA PHE A 120 -27.74 -6.60 -16.81
C PHE A 120 -28.35 -5.20 -17.02
N ALA A 121 -27.64 -4.28 -17.64
CA ALA A 121 -28.16 -2.97 -18.03
C ALA A 121 -29.33 -3.11 -19.01
N ALA A 122 -29.21 -3.96 -20.03
CA ALA A 122 -30.29 -4.25 -20.96
C ALA A 122 -31.52 -4.87 -20.26
N ALA A 123 -31.33 -5.70 -19.24
CA ALA A 123 -32.41 -6.28 -18.44
C ALA A 123 -33.13 -5.21 -17.59
N ILE A 124 -32.41 -4.21 -17.07
CA ILE A 124 -32.99 -3.06 -16.36
C ILE A 124 -33.83 -2.23 -17.33
N ASP A 125 -33.33 -1.93 -18.53
CA ASP A 125 -34.07 -1.18 -19.53
C ASP A 125 -35.32 -1.94 -20.01
N ALA A 126 -35.24 -3.27 -20.12
CA ALA A 126 -36.39 -4.12 -20.43
C ALA A 126 -37.43 -4.15 -19.30
N MET A 127 -36.99 -4.09 -18.03
CA MET A 127 -37.90 -3.98 -16.89
C MET A 127 -38.60 -2.63 -16.85
N ASP A 128 -37.90 -1.54 -17.09
CA ASP A 128 -38.42 -0.17 -17.16
C ASP A 128 -39.50 0.03 -18.26
N SER A 129 -39.27 -0.64 -19.40
CA SER A 129 -40.17 -0.61 -20.53
C SER A 129 -41.37 -1.58 -20.44
N TYR A 130 -41.37 -2.43 -19.39
CA TYR A 130 -42.36 -3.50 -19.27
C TYR A 130 -43.73 -2.92 -18.91
N GLN A 131 -44.74 -3.30 -19.69
CA GLN A 131 -46.14 -2.97 -19.44
C GLN A 131 -46.91 -4.26 -19.04
N PRO A 132 -47.35 -4.38 -17.78
CA PRO A 132 -48.14 -5.52 -17.35
C PRO A 132 -49.50 -5.53 -18.03
N SER A 133 -50.13 -6.72 -18.15
CA SER A 133 -51.43 -6.90 -18.72
C SER A 133 -52.58 -6.23 -17.94
N LEU A 134 -52.36 -6.02 -16.64
CA LEU A 134 -53.23 -5.22 -15.78
C LEU A 134 -52.64 -3.82 -15.62
N SER A 135 -53.48 -2.79 -15.48
CA SER A 135 -52.94 -1.46 -15.11
C SER A 135 -52.19 -1.53 -13.81
N TYR A 136 -51.10 -0.78 -13.69
CA TYR A 136 -50.26 -0.77 -12.47
C TYR A 136 -51.06 -0.52 -11.20
N GLU A 137 -52.15 0.28 -11.27
CA GLU A 137 -53.02 0.60 -10.13
C GLU A 137 -53.69 -0.61 -9.49
N ASN A 138 -53.90 -1.67 -10.28
CA ASN A 138 -54.56 -2.90 -9.84
C ASN A 138 -53.59 -4.07 -9.61
N GLN A 139 -52.29 -3.85 -9.70
CA GLN A 139 -51.29 -4.92 -9.47
C GLN A 139 -51.18 -5.25 -7.96
N PRO A 140 -51.37 -6.52 -7.60
CA PRO A 140 -51.13 -6.97 -6.22
C PRO A 140 -49.63 -6.94 -5.89
N SER A 141 -49.30 -6.89 -4.61
CA SER A 141 -47.93 -6.94 -4.10
C SER A 141 -47.71 -8.19 -3.24
N PRO A 142 -47.58 -9.39 -3.84
CA PRO A 142 -47.40 -10.65 -3.09
C PRO A 142 -45.95 -10.84 -2.62
N LEU A 143 -45.42 -9.92 -1.81
CA LEU A 143 -44.02 -9.89 -1.36
C LEU A 143 -43.58 -11.18 -0.64
N GLY A 144 -44.46 -11.81 0.16
CA GLY A 144 -44.13 -13.05 0.83
C GLY A 144 -43.86 -14.20 -0.15
N GLU A 145 -44.67 -14.30 -1.17
CA GLU A 145 -44.51 -15.27 -2.25
C GLU A 145 -43.28 -14.97 -3.12
N ALA A 146 -43.03 -13.71 -3.39
CA ALA A 146 -41.86 -13.27 -4.12
C ALA A 146 -40.55 -13.67 -3.41
N ILE A 147 -40.50 -13.50 -2.09
CA ILE A 147 -39.38 -13.96 -1.27
C ILE A 147 -39.22 -15.48 -1.37
N MET A 148 -40.35 -16.24 -1.27
CA MET A 148 -40.30 -17.72 -1.37
C MET A 148 -39.92 -18.21 -2.78
N ASN A 149 -40.19 -17.46 -3.82
CA ASN A 149 -39.74 -17.80 -5.18
C ASN A 149 -38.22 -17.80 -5.34
N LEU A 150 -37.50 -17.22 -4.40
CA LEU A 150 -36.03 -17.30 -4.34
C LEU A 150 -35.53 -18.65 -3.76
N ASP A 151 -36.35 -19.44 -3.04
CA ASP A 151 -35.92 -20.72 -2.39
C ASP A 151 -35.23 -21.68 -3.39
N PRO A 152 -35.83 -22.04 -4.53
CA PRO A 152 -35.17 -22.95 -5.49
C PRO A 152 -33.95 -22.33 -6.19
N ILE A 153 -33.82 -21.01 -6.16
CA ILE A 153 -32.66 -20.27 -6.70
C ILE A 153 -31.53 -20.34 -5.69
N LEU A 154 -31.78 -19.96 -4.43
CA LEU A 154 -30.80 -19.94 -3.35
C LEU A 154 -30.26 -21.34 -3.04
N ALA A 155 -31.05 -22.38 -3.17
CA ALA A 155 -30.64 -23.76 -2.99
C ALA A 155 -29.49 -24.21 -3.91
N LYS A 156 -29.26 -23.51 -5.02
CA LYS A 156 -28.22 -23.80 -6.01
C LYS A 156 -26.98 -22.91 -5.88
N LEU A 157 -27.03 -21.92 -5.00
CA LEU A 157 -26.00 -20.90 -4.89
C LEU A 157 -25.05 -21.17 -3.71
N PRO A 158 -23.74 -21.18 -3.93
CA PRO A 158 -22.78 -21.18 -2.85
C PRO A 158 -22.60 -19.79 -2.25
N GLY A 159 -22.11 -19.72 -1.01
CA GLY A 159 -21.69 -18.49 -0.39
C GLY A 159 -22.83 -17.63 0.14
N LYS A 160 -22.55 -16.32 0.24
CA LYS A 160 -23.47 -15.36 0.81
C LYS A 160 -24.28 -14.65 -0.29
N THR A 161 -25.60 -14.60 -0.09
CA THR A 161 -26.51 -13.86 -0.99
C THR A 161 -27.00 -12.58 -0.31
N VAL A 162 -27.02 -11.47 -1.03
CA VAL A 162 -27.74 -10.26 -0.66
C VAL A 162 -28.95 -10.11 -1.55
N VAL A 163 -30.13 -9.97 -0.91
CA VAL A 163 -31.39 -9.70 -1.59
C VAL A 163 -31.77 -8.25 -1.39
N PHE A 164 -31.72 -7.46 -2.46
CA PHE A 164 -32.26 -6.11 -2.46
C PHE A 164 -33.77 -6.15 -2.75
N VAL A 165 -34.56 -5.64 -1.82
CA VAL A 165 -36.03 -5.61 -1.94
C VAL A 165 -36.46 -4.16 -2.05
N PHE A 166 -36.85 -3.70 -3.24
CA PHE A 166 -37.48 -2.40 -3.47
C PHE A 166 -38.97 -2.48 -3.20
N THR A 167 -39.45 -1.77 -2.17
CA THR A 167 -40.85 -1.84 -1.75
C THR A 167 -41.29 -0.62 -0.96
N ASP A 168 -42.59 -0.33 -0.91
CA ASP A 168 -43.19 0.67 -0.01
C ASP A 168 -43.75 0.05 1.29
N GLY A 169 -43.49 -1.24 1.52
CA GLY A 169 -43.92 -1.96 2.72
C GLY A 169 -45.42 -2.30 2.72
N GLN A 170 -46.13 -2.12 1.61
CA GLN A 170 -47.48 -2.64 1.43
C GLN A 170 -47.44 -4.00 0.76
N TYR A 171 -48.28 -4.92 1.15
CA TYR A 171 -48.34 -6.23 0.54
C TYR A 171 -49.75 -6.81 0.51
N THR A 172 -50.01 -7.68 -0.44
CA THR A 172 -51.16 -8.56 -0.51
C THR A 172 -50.72 -10.00 -0.27
N LEU A 173 -51.61 -10.84 0.24
CA LEU A 173 -51.32 -12.26 0.31
C LEU A 173 -51.49 -12.88 -1.09
N GLY A 174 -50.48 -13.63 -1.54
CA GLY A 174 -50.57 -14.45 -2.74
C GLY A 174 -51.26 -15.78 -2.48
N PRO A 175 -51.34 -16.67 -3.50
CA PRO A 175 -51.97 -17.98 -3.39
C PRO A 175 -51.43 -18.85 -2.23
N SER A 176 -50.14 -18.77 -1.95
CA SER A 176 -49.48 -19.50 -0.81
C SER A 176 -49.86 -18.97 0.57
N LYS A 177 -50.43 -17.76 0.66
CA LYS A 177 -50.78 -17.05 1.90
C LYS A 177 -49.62 -16.82 2.86
N VAL A 178 -48.38 -16.97 2.40
CA VAL A 178 -47.16 -16.74 3.21
C VAL A 178 -46.97 -15.24 3.41
N LYS A 179 -46.72 -14.83 4.66
CA LYS A 179 -46.40 -13.43 4.98
C LYS A 179 -44.95 -13.11 4.69
N PRO A 180 -44.62 -11.86 4.31
CA PRO A 180 -43.24 -11.49 3.96
C PRO A 180 -42.21 -11.78 5.05
N VAL A 181 -42.50 -11.51 6.33
CA VAL A 181 -41.60 -11.77 7.45
C VAL A 181 -41.38 -13.25 7.67
N GLU A 182 -42.42 -14.09 7.51
CA GLU A 182 -42.33 -15.54 7.65
C GLU A 182 -41.44 -16.10 6.52
N ALA A 183 -41.65 -15.67 5.27
CA ALA A 183 -40.82 -16.03 4.14
C ALA A 183 -39.35 -15.65 4.33
N ALA A 184 -39.09 -14.42 4.77
CA ALA A 184 -37.72 -13.95 5.02
C ALA A 184 -37.01 -14.74 6.13
N LYS A 185 -37.72 -15.06 7.24
CA LYS A 185 -37.19 -15.92 8.32
C LYS A 185 -36.89 -17.33 7.83
N GLU A 186 -37.77 -17.90 7.03
CA GLU A 186 -37.58 -19.23 6.46
C GLU A 186 -36.31 -19.29 5.60
N LEU A 187 -36.13 -18.35 4.66
CA LEU A 187 -34.95 -18.33 3.81
C LEU A 187 -33.69 -18.05 4.63
N ALA A 188 -33.73 -17.13 5.60
CA ALA A 188 -32.58 -16.82 6.46
C ALA A 188 -32.17 -17.99 7.37
N SER A 189 -33.11 -18.91 7.68
CA SER A 189 -32.80 -20.14 8.43
C SER A 189 -32.15 -21.23 7.58
N LYS A 190 -32.42 -21.24 6.26
CA LYS A 190 -31.91 -22.24 5.31
C LYS A 190 -30.59 -21.84 4.66
N TYR A 191 -30.40 -20.53 4.40
CA TYR A 191 -29.35 -20.01 3.56
C TYR A 191 -28.60 -18.85 4.23
N ASN A 192 -27.36 -18.62 3.81
CA ASN A 192 -26.61 -17.40 4.17
C ASN A 192 -27.11 -16.22 3.34
N VAL A 193 -28.27 -15.68 3.71
CA VAL A 193 -28.94 -14.61 2.98
C VAL A 193 -29.19 -13.41 3.87
N ASN A 194 -28.93 -12.19 3.34
CA ASN A 194 -29.25 -10.93 3.98
C ASN A 194 -30.25 -10.15 3.11
N PHE A 195 -31.23 -9.53 3.76
CA PHE A 195 -32.22 -8.68 3.10
C PHE A 195 -31.87 -7.19 3.28
N TYR A 196 -31.60 -6.51 2.20
CA TYR A 196 -31.46 -5.06 2.15
C TYR A 196 -32.74 -4.48 1.58
N VAL A 197 -33.62 -4.01 2.47
CA VAL A 197 -34.93 -3.47 2.08
C VAL A 197 -34.74 -1.99 1.73
N ILE A 198 -34.84 -1.69 0.43
CA ILE A 198 -34.79 -0.32 -0.11
C ILE A 198 -36.21 0.22 -0.07
N SER A 199 -36.46 1.04 0.98
CA SER A 199 -37.83 1.34 1.39
C SER A 199 -38.31 2.74 1.00
N SER A 200 -39.48 2.80 0.39
CA SER A 200 -40.29 4.01 0.21
C SER A 200 -41.52 4.05 1.12
N ALA A 201 -41.49 3.28 2.21
CA ALA A 201 -42.62 3.24 3.17
C ALA A 201 -42.89 4.60 3.79
N GLN A 202 -44.18 4.96 3.91
CA GLN A 202 -44.65 6.22 4.48
C GLN A 202 -45.78 6.00 5.51
N SER A 203 -46.13 4.74 5.76
CA SER A 203 -47.12 4.39 6.78
C SER A 203 -46.49 3.61 7.89
N PRO A 204 -46.95 3.74 9.15
CA PRO A 204 -46.44 2.99 10.28
C PRO A 204 -46.48 1.46 10.08
N LYS A 205 -47.48 0.96 9.37
CA LYS A 205 -47.61 -0.46 9.04
C LYS A 205 -46.54 -0.89 8.03
N GLY A 206 -46.27 -0.08 7.02
CA GLY A 206 -45.24 -0.34 6.01
C GLY A 206 -43.84 -0.28 6.63
N GLU A 207 -43.58 0.75 7.42
CA GLU A 207 -42.29 0.90 8.15
C GLU A 207 -42.03 -0.29 9.09
N LYS A 208 -43.06 -0.71 9.84
CA LYS A 208 -42.96 -1.90 10.68
C LYS A 208 -42.63 -3.14 9.86
N LEU A 209 -43.30 -3.38 8.75
CA LEU A 209 -43.06 -4.54 7.91
C LEU A 209 -41.62 -4.58 7.39
N VAL A 210 -41.10 -3.49 6.84
CA VAL A 210 -39.73 -3.47 6.29
C VAL A 210 -38.68 -3.66 7.37
N ASN A 211 -38.91 -3.12 8.58
CA ASN A 211 -38.04 -3.33 9.73
C ASN A 211 -38.10 -4.78 10.24
N ASP A 212 -39.30 -5.38 10.27
CA ASP A 212 -39.45 -6.79 10.66
C ASP A 212 -38.72 -7.75 9.67
N ILE A 213 -38.75 -7.46 8.37
CA ILE A 213 -37.98 -8.21 7.36
C ILE A 213 -36.47 -8.02 7.60
N ALA A 214 -36.02 -6.78 7.84
CA ALA A 214 -34.61 -6.51 8.07
C ALA A 214 -34.10 -7.04 9.42
N SER A 215 -34.98 -7.41 10.33
CA SER A 215 -34.61 -7.95 11.66
C SER A 215 -34.38 -9.46 11.68
N VAL A 216 -34.54 -10.16 10.55
CA VAL A 216 -34.43 -11.65 10.49
C VAL A 216 -33.01 -12.16 10.80
N ASN A 217 -31.99 -11.33 10.57
CA ASN A 217 -30.61 -11.57 10.96
C ASN A 217 -29.83 -10.26 11.09
N THR A 218 -28.59 -10.33 11.63
CA THR A 218 -27.76 -9.16 11.91
C THR A 218 -27.17 -8.51 10.65
N GLY A 219 -27.17 -9.20 9.53
CA GLY A 219 -26.65 -8.68 8.25
C GLY A 219 -27.69 -7.98 7.40
N SER A 220 -28.98 -8.11 7.74
CA SER A 220 -30.09 -7.45 7.05
C SER A 220 -30.32 -6.04 7.57
N ARG A 221 -30.83 -5.14 6.73
CA ARG A 221 -31.12 -3.76 7.11
C ARG A 221 -32.15 -3.08 6.20
N VAL A 222 -32.75 -2.01 6.71
CA VAL A 222 -33.55 -1.10 5.89
C VAL A 222 -32.68 0.09 5.47
N VAL A 223 -32.84 0.50 4.21
CA VAL A 223 -32.28 1.75 3.69
C VAL A 223 -33.42 2.52 3.04
N THR A 224 -33.71 3.72 3.53
CA THR A 224 -34.78 4.55 2.97
C THR A 224 -34.38 5.16 1.63
N PHE A 225 -35.36 5.53 0.80
CA PHE A 225 -35.08 6.26 -0.45
C PHE A 225 -34.33 7.57 -0.20
N ASP A 226 -34.65 8.30 0.88
CA ASP A 226 -33.90 9.52 1.24
C ASP A 226 -32.44 9.22 1.50
N ALA A 227 -32.16 8.19 2.29
CA ALA A 227 -30.78 7.78 2.57
C ALA A 227 -30.03 7.34 1.27
N MET A 228 -30.74 6.69 0.34
CA MET A 228 -30.15 6.31 -0.93
C MET A 228 -29.86 7.51 -1.84
N LEU A 229 -30.68 8.56 -1.78
CA LEU A 229 -30.49 9.79 -2.55
C LEU A 229 -29.39 10.68 -1.96
N GLU A 230 -29.34 10.79 -0.63
CA GLU A 230 -28.35 11.62 0.08
C GLU A 230 -26.96 10.98 0.14
N ARG A 231 -26.92 9.67 0.37
CA ARG A 231 -25.68 8.92 0.61
C ARG A 231 -25.61 7.65 -0.25
N PRO A 232 -25.13 7.80 -1.46
CA PRO A 232 -25.01 6.67 -2.39
C PRO A 232 -24.18 5.49 -1.89
N GLU A 233 -23.30 5.69 -0.94
CA GLU A 233 -22.45 4.68 -0.36
C GLU A 233 -23.17 3.68 0.58
N TYR A 234 -24.40 3.93 0.98
CA TYR A 234 -25.14 3.04 1.89
C TYR A 234 -25.25 1.57 1.43
N THR A 235 -25.21 1.32 0.13
CA THR A 235 -25.23 -0.03 -0.43
C THR A 235 -23.83 -0.62 -0.67
N THR A 236 -22.77 0.20 -0.59
CA THR A 236 -21.41 -0.26 -0.88
C THR A 236 -21.00 -1.41 0.06
N GLY A 237 -21.22 -1.28 1.36
CA GLY A 237 -20.90 -2.34 2.32
C GLY A 237 -21.76 -3.60 2.23
N ALA A 238 -22.84 -3.60 1.43
CA ALA A 238 -23.73 -4.75 1.27
C ALA A 238 -23.08 -5.87 0.44
N ILE A 239 -22.48 -5.51 -0.69
CA ILE A 239 -21.96 -6.43 -1.68
C ILE A 239 -20.45 -6.36 -1.89
N TYR A 240 -19.84 -5.20 -1.62
CA TYR A 240 -18.39 -5.00 -1.64
C TYR A 240 -17.97 -3.91 -0.65
N MET A 241 -16.71 -3.88 -0.33
CA MET A 241 -16.07 -2.81 0.44
C MET A 241 -14.72 -2.45 -0.17
N VAL A 242 -14.29 -1.24 0.08
CA VAL A 242 -12.93 -0.79 -0.26
C VAL A 242 -12.11 -0.83 1.02
N ILE A 243 -11.04 -1.60 1.01
CA ILE A 243 -10.11 -1.72 2.13
C ILE A 243 -8.75 -1.15 1.77
N ASP A 244 -8.09 -0.56 2.74
CA ASP A 244 -6.69 -0.16 2.61
C ASP A 244 -5.81 -1.37 2.94
N LYS A 245 -5.00 -1.79 1.97
CA LYS A 245 -4.05 -2.89 2.09
C LYS A 245 -2.63 -2.34 2.09
N ALA A 246 -1.93 -2.59 3.17
CA ALA A 246 -0.52 -2.26 3.25
C ALA A 246 0.30 -3.32 2.48
N ILE A 247 1.06 -2.88 1.50
CA ILE A 247 2.03 -3.72 0.77
C ILE A 247 3.41 -3.29 1.24
N VAL A 248 4.19 -4.25 1.74
CA VAL A 248 5.59 -4.03 2.11
C VAL A 248 6.45 -4.42 0.92
N GLU A 249 7.05 -3.42 0.28
CA GLU A 249 8.01 -3.60 -0.80
C GLU A 249 9.43 -3.52 -0.20
N ARG A 250 10.27 -4.53 -0.48
CA ARG A 250 11.68 -4.54 -0.09
C ARG A 250 12.53 -4.16 -1.28
N GLU A 251 13.26 -3.07 -1.14
CA GLU A 251 14.18 -2.57 -2.15
C GLU A 251 15.60 -2.56 -1.58
N LEU A 252 16.59 -3.03 -2.35
CA LEU A 252 17.97 -2.87 -2.00
C LEU A 252 18.45 -1.49 -2.46
N VAL A 253 18.81 -0.65 -1.52
CA VAL A 253 19.37 0.67 -1.80
C VAL A 253 20.85 0.68 -1.53
N SER A 254 21.62 1.33 -2.42
CA SER A 254 23.05 1.55 -2.24
C SER A 254 23.27 2.64 -1.19
N LYS A 255 23.84 2.27 -0.05
CA LYS A 255 24.27 3.21 0.99
C LYS A 255 25.78 3.39 0.92
N VAL A 256 26.24 4.64 0.81
CA VAL A 256 27.66 4.95 0.94
C VAL A 256 28.06 4.69 2.40
N VAL A 257 29.05 3.83 2.60
CA VAL A 257 29.57 3.47 3.93
C VAL A 257 30.96 4.05 4.19
N GLY A 258 31.57 4.64 3.17
CA GLY A 258 32.84 5.30 3.28
C GLY A 258 33.48 5.56 1.91
N VAL A 259 34.60 6.25 1.93
CA VAL A 259 35.46 6.50 0.77
C VAL A 259 36.88 6.02 1.14
N GLN A 260 37.43 5.09 0.36
CA GLN A 260 38.79 4.62 0.52
C GLN A 260 39.71 5.40 -0.40
N LEU A 261 40.74 6.02 0.16
CA LEU A 261 41.77 6.69 -0.60
C LEU A 261 42.83 5.71 -1.11
N ASP A 262 43.54 6.11 -2.18
CA ASP A 262 44.76 5.40 -2.59
C ASP A 262 45.76 5.31 -1.45
N ASN A 263 46.44 4.19 -1.39
CA ASN A 263 47.40 3.93 -0.32
C ASN A 263 48.57 4.92 -0.30
N ILE A 264 48.96 5.33 0.90
CA ILE A 264 50.21 6.05 1.14
C ILE A 264 51.33 4.99 1.27
N LEU A 265 52.29 5.02 0.34
CA LEU A 265 53.37 4.04 0.32
C LEU A 265 54.62 4.55 1.09
N PHE A 266 55.33 3.60 1.73
CA PHE A 266 56.49 3.90 2.52
C PHE A 266 57.75 3.21 1.98
N ALA A 267 58.88 3.88 2.08
CA ALA A 267 60.18 3.28 1.81
C ALA A 267 60.47 2.12 2.76
N PHE A 268 61.37 1.25 2.35
CA PHE A 268 61.81 0.11 3.19
C PHE A 268 62.31 0.62 4.53
N ASN A 269 61.80 0.02 5.59
CA ASN A 269 62.17 0.32 6.99
C ASN A 269 61.98 1.81 7.39
N LYS A 270 61.12 2.56 6.70
CA LYS A 270 60.82 3.95 7.02
C LYS A 270 59.33 4.10 7.41
N ALA A 271 59.12 5.12 8.27
CA ALA A 271 57.79 5.62 8.63
C ALA A 271 57.61 7.11 8.25
N THR A 272 58.56 7.67 7.52
CA THR A 272 58.49 9.04 7.01
C THR A 272 57.59 9.06 5.78
N ILE A 273 56.60 9.98 5.75
CA ILE A 273 55.74 10.20 4.62
C ILE A 273 56.56 10.83 3.47
N ASN A 274 56.35 10.33 2.25
CA ASN A 274 56.96 10.93 1.09
C ASN A 274 56.22 12.22 0.75
N PRO A 275 56.89 13.37 0.47
CA PRO A 275 56.28 14.63 0.10
C PRO A 275 55.31 14.57 -1.08
N GLU A 276 55.41 13.56 -1.94
CA GLU A 276 54.44 13.33 -3.03
C GLU A 276 52.98 13.14 -2.56
N TYR A 277 52.78 12.82 -1.27
CA TYR A 277 51.47 12.64 -0.65
C TYR A 277 50.96 13.87 0.09
N ASP A 278 51.74 14.95 0.21
CA ASP A 278 51.40 16.15 0.98
C ASP A 278 50.10 16.81 0.47
N ASP A 279 49.99 17.04 -0.83
CA ASP A 279 48.77 17.66 -1.45
C ASP A 279 47.51 16.82 -1.19
N LYS A 280 47.65 15.50 -1.22
CA LYS A 280 46.56 14.55 -0.95
C LYS A 280 46.11 14.58 0.49
N LEU A 281 47.07 14.60 1.42
CA LEU A 281 46.78 14.66 2.85
C LEU A 281 46.25 16.05 3.25
N ASP A 282 46.74 17.12 2.63
CA ASP A 282 46.24 18.47 2.83
C ASP A 282 44.78 18.59 2.36
N ALA A 283 44.46 18.04 1.19
CA ALA A 283 43.08 17.99 0.70
C ALA A 283 42.15 17.17 1.61
N LEU A 284 42.65 16.07 2.21
CA LEU A 284 41.90 15.30 3.19
C LEU A 284 41.69 16.07 4.50
N ALA A 285 42.70 16.79 5.00
CA ALA A 285 42.55 17.61 6.19
C ALA A 285 41.54 18.72 6.01
N LYS A 286 41.54 19.38 4.83
CA LYS A 286 40.52 20.36 4.45
C LYS A 286 39.13 19.75 4.37
N PHE A 287 38.99 18.57 3.75
CA PHE A 287 37.69 17.88 3.71
C PHE A 287 37.18 17.58 5.12
N LEU A 288 38.02 17.13 6.04
CA LEU A 288 37.63 16.87 7.42
C LEU A 288 37.20 18.14 8.15
N GLU A 289 37.84 19.26 7.90
CA GLU A 289 37.44 20.55 8.47
C GLU A 289 36.05 20.98 7.98
N GLU A 290 35.79 20.85 6.68
CA GLU A 290 34.50 21.18 6.06
C GLU A 290 33.36 20.20 6.44
N ASN A 291 33.69 19.00 6.94
CA ASN A 291 32.71 17.94 7.27
C ASN A 291 32.89 17.45 8.71
N PRO A 292 32.30 18.12 9.69
CA PRO A 292 32.51 17.83 11.12
C PRO A 292 32.11 16.41 11.57
N GLN A 293 31.15 15.75 10.88
CA GLN A 293 30.73 14.39 11.18
C GLN A 293 31.64 13.31 10.58
N ALA A 294 32.48 13.66 9.61
CA ALA A 294 33.38 12.71 8.97
C ALA A 294 34.55 12.37 9.90
N TYR A 295 34.99 11.12 9.87
CA TYR A 295 36.19 10.64 10.55
C TYR A 295 36.98 9.71 9.62
N VAL A 296 38.24 9.49 9.92
CA VAL A 296 39.10 8.62 9.13
C VAL A 296 39.59 7.43 9.93
N VAL A 297 39.63 6.28 9.26
CA VAL A 297 40.30 5.06 9.75
C VAL A 297 41.63 4.96 9.02
N ILE A 298 42.72 4.95 9.78
CA ILE A 298 44.11 4.96 9.30
C ILE A 298 44.72 3.62 9.66
N GLU A 299 45.01 2.80 8.66
CA GLU A 299 45.49 1.44 8.87
C GLU A 299 46.92 1.26 8.33
N GLY A 300 47.85 0.93 9.20
CA GLY A 300 49.27 0.72 8.84
C GLY A 300 49.62 -0.74 8.55
N PHE A 301 50.47 -0.97 7.55
CA PHE A 301 50.93 -2.29 7.10
C PHE A 301 52.44 -2.29 6.79
N THR A 302 53.03 -3.48 6.83
CA THR A 302 54.41 -3.73 6.36
C THR A 302 54.43 -4.83 5.31
N ASP A 303 55.57 -5.00 4.64
CA ASP A 303 55.87 -6.24 3.93
C ASP A 303 56.20 -7.38 4.89
N SER A 304 56.50 -8.58 4.37
CA SER A 304 56.77 -9.75 5.18
C SER A 304 58.22 -9.79 5.77
N THR A 305 59.08 -8.84 5.42
CA THR A 305 60.50 -8.85 5.79
C THR A 305 60.69 -8.48 7.27
N GLY A 306 61.38 -9.32 8.01
CA GLY A 306 61.78 -9.04 9.37
C GLY A 306 60.87 -9.64 10.46
N ASP A 307 61.20 -9.30 11.70
CA ASP A 307 60.53 -9.83 12.89
C ASP A 307 59.08 -9.33 13.02
N PRO A 308 58.13 -10.19 13.42
CA PRO A 308 56.72 -9.82 13.56
C PRO A 308 56.43 -8.68 14.53
N LYS A 309 57.12 -8.61 15.68
CA LYS A 309 56.95 -7.54 16.68
C LYS A 309 57.47 -6.22 16.13
N TYR A 310 58.60 -6.25 15.45
CA TYR A 310 59.15 -5.10 14.76
C TYR A 310 58.19 -4.57 13.68
N ASN A 311 57.66 -5.47 12.88
CA ASN A 311 56.70 -5.10 11.83
C ASN A 311 55.39 -4.51 12.40
N LEU A 312 54.92 -5.05 13.53
CA LEU A 312 53.75 -4.49 14.20
C LEU A 312 54.01 -3.04 14.63
N GLU A 313 55.18 -2.79 15.28
CA GLU A 313 55.58 -1.45 15.72
C GLU A 313 55.87 -0.51 14.53
N LEU A 314 56.48 -1.00 13.45
CA LEU A 314 56.71 -0.22 12.25
C LEU A 314 55.40 0.19 11.56
N SER A 315 54.41 -0.72 11.52
CA SER A 315 53.09 -0.41 10.98
C SER A 315 52.35 0.65 11.83
N ARG A 316 52.48 0.56 13.18
CA ARG A 316 51.97 1.59 14.10
C ARG A 316 52.61 2.94 13.82
N ARG A 317 53.95 3.02 13.76
CA ARG A 317 54.64 4.28 13.46
C ARG A 317 54.26 4.92 12.13
N ARG A 318 53.99 4.10 11.11
CA ARG A 318 53.49 4.60 9.80
C ARG A 318 52.09 5.20 9.92
N ALA A 319 51.19 4.49 10.61
CA ALA A 319 49.80 4.97 10.79
C ALA A 319 49.77 6.27 11.63
N VAL A 320 50.55 6.29 12.74
CA VAL A 320 50.67 7.49 13.58
C VAL A 320 51.30 8.66 12.83
N ALA A 321 52.28 8.44 11.96
CA ALA A 321 52.84 9.53 11.16
C ALA A 321 51.82 10.19 10.24
N VAL A 322 50.87 9.43 9.69
CA VAL A 322 49.75 9.96 8.88
C VAL A 322 48.73 10.67 9.76
N GLU A 323 48.42 10.13 10.94
CA GLU A 323 47.54 10.76 11.92
C GLU A 323 48.11 12.11 12.37
N ASP A 324 49.38 12.16 12.78
CA ASP A 324 50.08 13.38 13.23
C ASP A 324 50.07 14.46 12.14
N TYR A 325 50.30 14.07 10.88
CA TYR A 325 50.26 14.98 9.76
C TYR A 325 48.88 15.59 9.60
N LEU A 326 47.83 14.75 9.57
CA LEU A 326 46.42 15.20 9.41
C LEU A 326 45.98 16.06 10.61
N ALA A 327 46.36 15.66 11.83
CA ALA A 327 46.03 16.40 13.05
C ALA A 327 46.66 17.81 13.05
N GLN A 328 47.94 17.90 12.65
CA GLN A 328 48.62 19.20 12.52
C GLN A 328 47.96 20.10 11.48
N ARG A 329 47.65 19.57 10.29
CA ARG A 329 46.99 20.33 9.21
C ARG A 329 45.57 20.75 9.58
N TYR A 330 44.82 19.84 10.20
CA TYR A 330 43.45 20.15 10.68
C TYR A 330 43.49 21.31 11.70
N THR A 331 44.43 21.29 12.67
CA THR A 331 44.58 22.35 13.68
C THR A 331 44.84 23.72 13.01
N VAL A 332 45.68 23.71 11.98
CA VAL A 332 45.97 24.95 11.24
C VAL A 332 44.76 25.50 10.49
N LEU A 333 43.99 24.62 9.82
CA LEU A 333 42.83 24.97 9.05
C LEU A 333 41.65 25.41 9.93
N ALA A 334 41.38 24.68 10.98
CA ALA A 334 40.26 24.95 11.89
C ALA A 334 40.51 26.13 12.83
N ALA A 335 41.73 26.66 12.86
CA ALA A 335 42.19 27.73 13.77
C ALA A 335 41.91 27.43 15.26
N GLN A 336 41.81 26.16 15.61
CA GLN A 336 41.52 25.65 16.95
C GLN A 336 42.43 24.44 17.26
N PRO A 337 43.00 24.33 18.50
CA PRO A 337 43.77 23.16 18.89
C PRO A 337 42.85 21.94 18.94
N LEU A 338 43.33 20.84 18.37
CA LEU A 338 42.69 19.54 18.55
C LEU A 338 42.77 19.14 20.02
N THR A 339 41.64 19.09 20.69
CA THR A 339 41.55 18.48 22.00
C THR A 339 41.64 16.95 21.88
N PRO A 340 42.12 16.20 22.91
CA PRO A 340 42.21 14.75 22.86
C PRO A 340 40.89 14.09 22.45
N ASN A 341 39.74 14.57 22.92
CA ASN A 341 38.43 14.04 22.57
C ASN A 341 38.13 14.21 21.09
N ILE A 342 38.43 15.37 20.49
CA ILE A 342 38.21 15.62 19.07
C ILE A 342 39.14 14.74 18.22
N ALA A 343 40.39 14.55 18.66
CA ALA A 343 41.32 13.66 17.97
C ALA A 343 40.83 12.20 17.95
N GLU A 344 40.35 11.67 19.09
CA GLU A 344 39.79 10.32 19.18
C GLU A 344 38.53 10.14 18.33
N GLU A 345 37.68 11.14 18.21
CA GLU A 345 36.48 11.13 17.38
C GLU A 345 36.77 11.23 15.86
N ARG A 346 37.88 11.88 15.50
CA ARG A 346 38.21 12.17 14.09
C ARG A 346 39.17 11.18 13.47
N PHE A 347 40.05 10.55 14.28
CA PHE A 347 41.12 9.66 13.82
C PHE A 347 41.06 8.32 14.55
N VAL A 348 40.83 7.24 13.80
CA VAL A 348 40.87 5.87 14.30
C VAL A 348 42.10 5.19 13.70
N THR A 349 43.12 4.95 14.52
CA THR A 349 44.40 4.40 14.05
C THR A 349 44.54 2.93 14.42
N ILE A 350 44.82 2.11 13.42
CA ILE A 350 44.95 0.64 13.52
C ILE A 350 46.25 0.23 12.85
N TRP A 351 46.87 -0.85 13.34
CA TRP A 351 48.10 -1.38 12.78
C TRP A 351 48.05 -2.92 12.70
N HIS A 352 48.55 -3.45 11.58
CA HIS A 352 48.41 -4.86 11.24
C HIS A 352 49.75 -5.59 11.06
N GLY A 353 50.89 -4.88 11.15
CA GLY A 353 52.19 -5.47 10.82
C GLY A 353 52.20 -6.00 9.39
N LYS A 354 52.62 -7.25 9.23
CA LYS A 354 52.68 -7.93 7.92
C LYS A 354 51.39 -8.67 7.54
N ALA A 355 50.32 -8.53 8.31
CA ALA A 355 49.04 -9.12 8.00
C ALA A 355 48.37 -8.41 6.81
N LEU A 356 47.43 -9.10 6.14
CA LEU A 356 46.62 -8.58 5.04
C LEU A 356 47.46 -7.98 3.88
N PRO A 357 48.40 -8.72 3.25
CA PRO A 357 49.13 -8.23 2.11
C PRO A 357 48.16 -8.00 0.90
N VAL A 358 48.40 -6.93 0.12
CA VAL A 358 47.65 -6.61 -1.11
C VAL A 358 48.37 -7.09 -2.36
N ALA A 359 49.62 -7.49 -2.23
CA ALA A 359 50.42 -8.05 -3.32
C ALA A 359 51.39 -9.13 -2.80
N SER A 360 51.96 -9.96 -3.70
CA SER A 360 52.90 -10.98 -3.33
C SER A 360 54.17 -10.38 -2.66
N ASN A 361 54.54 -10.93 -1.54
CA ASN A 361 55.78 -10.54 -0.84
C ASN A 361 57.06 -11.13 -1.52
N ASP A 362 56.93 -12.02 -2.50
CA ASP A 362 58.07 -12.64 -3.18
C ASP A 362 58.74 -11.65 -4.14
N THR A 363 57.99 -10.72 -4.69
CA THR A 363 58.48 -9.71 -5.64
C THR A 363 58.87 -8.42 -4.90
N ARG A 364 59.86 -7.69 -5.42
CA ARG A 364 60.25 -6.36 -4.93
C ARG A 364 59.09 -5.38 -4.99
N GLU A 365 58.35 -5.40 -6.09
CA GLU A 365 57.21 -4.51 -6.31
C GLU A 365 56.07 -4.85 -5.36
N GLY A 366 55.70 -6.11 -5.19
CA GLY A 366 54.65 -6.49 -4.26
C GLY A 366 54.99 -6.10 -2.80
N ARG A 367 56.24 -6.28 -2.35
CA ARG A 367 56.66 -5.75 -1.06
C ARG A 367 56.55 -4.24 -0.96
N ARG A 368 56.82 -3.50 -2.04
CA ARG A 368 56.64 -2.04 -2.10
C ARG A 368 55.16 -1.65 -1.85
N LEU A 369 54.24 -2.36 -2.49
CA LEU A 369 52.79 -2.14 -2.34
C LEU A 369 52.29 -2.54 -0.92
N ASN A 370 52.91 -3.54 -0.29
CA ASN A 370 52.54 -3.97 1.07
C ASN A 370 52.96 -2.97 2.14
N ARG A 371 54.05 -2.19 1.92
CA ARG A 371 54.49 -1.11 2.81
C ARG A 371 53.65 0.14 2.63
N ARG A 372 52.42 0.10 3.21
CA ARG A 372 51.40 1.13 2.99
C ARG A 372 50.69 1.57 4.27
N VAL A 373 50.04 2.70 4.16
CA VAL A 373 48.92 3.10 5.02
C VAL A 373 47.69 3.22 4.15
N ARG A 374 46.62 2.58 4.57
CA ARG A 374 45.30 2.68 3.98
C ARG A 374 44.49 3.71 4.79
N ILE A 375 43.77 4.60 4.10
CA ILE A 375 42.93 5.61 4.72
C ILE A 375 41.50 5.41 4.20
N THR A 376 40.54 5.31 5.12
CA THR A 376 39.11 5.21 4.80
C THR A 376 38.36 6.31 5.52
N ILE A 377 37.63 7.16 4.77
CA ILE A 377 36.75 8.17 5.30
C ILE A 377 35.40 7.51 5.65
N ARG A 378 34.88 7.86 6.80
CA ARG A 378 33.58 7.40 7.31
C ARG A 378 32.74 8.58 7.78
N GLY A 379 31.46 8.36 8.06
CA GLY A 379 30.56 9.39 8.60
C GLY A 379 30.14 10.44 7.54
N ILE A 380 30.16 10.05 6.28
CA ILE A 380 29.79 10.91 5.12
C ILE A 380 28.42 10.53 4.55
#